data_76878053d9206d34914fe129816348d9
#
_entry.id   76878053d9206d34914fe129816348d9
#
_cell.length_a   1.000
_cell.length_b   1.000
_cell.length_c   1.000
_cell.angle_alpha   90.00
_cell.angle_beta   90.00
_cell.angle_gamma   90.00
#
_symmetry.space_group_name_H-M   'P 1'
#
loop_
_entity.id
_entity.type
_entity.pdbx_description
1 polymer ?
#
loop_
_entity_poly.entity_id
_entity_poly.type
_entity_poly.pdbx_seq_one_letter_code
_entity_poly.pdbx_strand_id
1 'polypeptide(L)'
;MKKIAVLAVASIVLVASIQVLAATHYFQGFETDFYDWTGATRVASGTNGVASAAGDFHAEAASGAFTRFGGYESAFPGGGYTTSVDVYLNVEAGTVNDTRFDWSSAINDPAGNHRRDFVFNAGFYNDTDATGSGPRFVISASNNATRSGAFPKNPDRNPISITTTGWYTFEHRFYNAGLGVLAVELRITDLNGAPLHTWILSDATDIIGTTVGGHRYGWLVILEFPVLAIDNASLLSVNLAGNASACKNDGWQDLTRADGTTFTNQGDCIQYVNTGK
;
A
#
# COMPACT_ATOMS: atom_id res chain seq x y z
N MET A 1 -38.71 43.98 31.76
CA MET A 1 -37.49 43.17 31.57
C MET A 1 -37.56 42.48 30.22
N LYS A 2 -36.82 42.96 29.21
CA LYS A 2 -36.82 42.37 27.85
C LYS A 2 -35.77 41.24 27.83
N LYS A 3 -36.19 40.02 27.53
CA LYS A 3 -35.30 38.86 27.32
C LYS A 3 -34.71 38.95 25.92
N ILE A 4 -33.39 39.08 25.81
CA ILE A 4 -32.64 39.00 24.55
C ILE A 4 -32.33 37.52 24.35
N ALA A 5 -32.88 36.94 23.29
CA ALA A 5 -32.50 35.61 22.83
C ALA A 5 -31.24 35.71 21.95
N VAL A 6 -30.14 35.12 22.37
CA VAL A 6 -28.92 34.99 21.58
C VAL A 6 -29.06 33.74 20.73
N LEU A 7 -29.13 33.94 19.39
CA LEU A 7 -29.15 32.86 18.44
C LEU A 7 -27.67 32.49 18.12
N ALA A 8 -27.24 31.32 18.58
CA ALA A 8 -25.92 30.79 18.22
C ALA A 8 -26.00 30.13 16.84
N VAL A 9 -25.37 30.74 15.84
CA VAL A 9 -25.20 30.15 14.49
C VAL A 9 -23.98 29.23 14.55
N ALA A 10 -24.24 27.91 14.53
CA ALA A 10 -23.19 26.92 14.37
C ALA A 10 -22.80 26.83 12.88
N SER A 11 -21.64 27.34 12.53
CA SER A 11 -21.05 27.16 11.19
C SER A 11 -20.50 25.75 11.08
N ILE A 12 -21.17 24.89 10.32
CA ILE A 12 -20.65 23.58 9.92
C ILE A 12 -19.63 23.83 8.82
N VAL A 13 -18.34 23.70 9.14
CA VAL A 13 -17.27 23.66 8.14
C VAL A 13 -17.30 22.26 7.51
N LEU A 14 -17.85 22.17 6.30
CA LEU A 14 -17.79 20.96 5.50
C LEU A 14 -16.36 20.85 4.95
N VAL A 15 -15.50 20.04 5.59
CA VAL A 15 -14.19 19.66 5.02
C VAL A 15 -14.46 18.66 3.92
N ALA A 16 -14.55 19.13 2.68
CA ALA A 16 -14.55 18.25 1.52
C ALA A 16 -13.15 17.61 1.44
N SER A 17 -13.07 16.30 1.65
CA SER A 17 -11.86 15.53 1.34
C SER A 17 -11.66 15.55 -0.18
N ILE A 18 -10.66 16.29 -0.64
CA ILE A 18 -10.24 16.25 -2.04
C ILE A 18 -9.60 14.88 -2.27
N GLN A 19 -10.27 14.02 -3.02
CA GLN A 19 -9.70 12.77 -3.49
C GLN A 19 -8.78 13.10 -4.66
N VAL A 20 -7.49 13.00 -4.45
CA VAL A 20 -6.49 13.03 -5.53
C VAL A 20 -6.72 11.78 -6.38
N LEU A 21 -7.10 11.94 -7.64
CA LEU A 21 -7.19 10.84 -8.59
C LEU A 21 -5.77 10.36 -8.88
N ALA A 22 -5.40 9.23 -8.30
CA ALA A 22 -4.17 8.53 -8.65
C ALA A 22 -4.35 7.84 -10.00
N ALA A 23 -3.35 7.94 -10.88
CA ALA A 23 -3.34 7.13 -12.09
C ALA A 23 -3.05 5.68 -11.72
N THR A 24 -3.91 4.75 -12.16
CA THR A 24 -3.67 3.32 -12.00
C THR A 24 -2.65 2.89 -13.04
N HIS A 25 -1.43 2.56 -12.59
CA HIS A 25 -0.38 2.03 -13.47
C HIS A 25 -0.47 0.51 -13.64
N TYR A 26 -0.98 -0.17 -12.62
CA TYR A 26 -1.13 -1.61 -12.62
C TYR A 26 -2.32 -1.99 -11.74
N PHE A 27 -3.12 -2.93 -12.23
CA PHE A 27 -4.18 -3.59 -11.46
C PHE A 27 -4.30 -5.04 -11.92
N GLN A 28 -4.36 -5.95 -10.96
CA GLN A 28 -4.60 -7.37 -11.18
C GLN A 28 -5.62 -7.88 -10.16
N GLY A 29 -6.86 -8.07 -10.63
CA GLY A 29 -7.96 -8.69 -9.88
C GLY A 29 -8.16 -10.16 -10.24
N PHE A 30 -7.24 -10.77 -11.00
CA PHE A 30 -7.27 -12.17 -11.43
C PHE A 30 -8.52 -12.61 -12.20
N GLU A 31 -9.34 -11.67 -12.70
CA GLU A 31 -10.58 -12.00 -13.41
C GLU A 31 -10.36 -12.69 -14.76
N THR A 32 -9.29 -12.33 -15.46
CA THR A 32 -8.98 -12.88 -16.79
C THR A 32 -7.71 -13.72 -16.83
N ASP A 33 -6.68 -13.31 -16.10
CA ASP A 33 -5.36 -13.91 -16.09
C ASP A 33 -4.64 -13.69 -14.75
N PHE A 34 -3.34 -13.93 -14.71
CA PHE A 34 -2.45 -13.63 -13.58
C PHE A 34 -1.23 -12.80 -14.05
N TYR A 35 -1.46 -11.88 -14.98
CA TYR A 35 -0.42 -11.05 -15.60
C TYR A 35 0.53 -10.46 -14.55
N ASP A 36 1.82 -10.60 -14.83
CA ASP A 36 2.96 -10.14 -14.02
C ASP A 36 3.10 -10.82 -12.64
N TRP A 37 2.32 -11.86 -12.36
CA TRP A 37 2.52 -12.69 -11.19
C TRP A 37 3.25 -13.98 -11.53
N THR A 38 4.21 -14.37 -10.68
CA THR A 38 4.83 -15.70 -10.64
C THR A 38 4.57 -16.33 -9.28
N GLY A 39 4.46 -17.68 -9.23
CA GLY A 39 4.17 -18.38 -7.98
C GLY A 39 2.75 -18.20 -7.45
N ALA A 40 1.84 -17.70 -8.28
CA ALA A 40 0.42 -17.60 -7.98
C ALA A 40 -0.40 -18.39 -8.99
N THR A 41 -1.51 -18.97 -8.57
CA THR A 41 -2.45 -19.73 -9.40
C THR A 41 -3.83 -19.10 -9.31
N ARG A 42 -4.40 -18.72 -10.45
CA ARG A 42 -5.76 -18.18 -10.53
C ARG A 42 -6.78 -19.28 -10.23
N VAL A 43 -7.73 -19.00 -9.34
CA VAL A 43 -8.78 -19.94 -8.92
C VAL A 43 -10.14 -19.24 -8.88
N ALA A 44 -11.22 -20.02 -9.08
CA ALA A 44 -12.57 -19.49 -8.99
C ALA A 44 -12.96 -19.17 -7.54
N SER A 45 -13.79 -18.15 -7.38
CA SER A 45 -14.42 -17.79 -6.10
C SER A 45 -15.11 -19.02 -5.47
N GLY A 46 -14.87 -19.24 -4.18
CA GLY A 46 -15.33 -20.43 -3.44
C GLY A 46 -14.31 -21.57 -3.39
N THR A 47 -13.22 -21.53 -4.17
CA THR A 47 -12.14 -22.51 -4.06
C THR A 47 -11.58 -22.53 -2.64
N ASN A 48 -11.38 -23.73 -2.08
CA ASN A 48 -10.93 -23.94 -0.70
C ASN A 48 -11.78 -23.19 0.37
N GLY A 49 -13.05 -22.88 0.04
CA GLY A 49 -13.98 -22.16 0.92
C GLY A 49 -13.74 -20.64 0.97
N VAL A 50 -12.92 -20.08 0.10
CA VAL A 50 -12.62 -18.65 0.04
C VAL A 50 -13.39 -18.01 -1.12
N ALA A 51 -14.35 -17.14 -0.80
CA ALA A 51 -14.95 -16.27 -1.81
C ALA A 51 -13.94 -15.16 -2.18
N SER A 52 -13.85 -14.78 -3.46
CA SER A 52 -12.98 -13.70 -3.91
C SER A 52 -13.30 -12.37 -3.22
N ALA A 53 -12.31 -11.51 -3.06
CA ALA A 53 -12.51 -10.16 -2.50
C ALA A 53 -13.39 -9.31 -3.44
N ALA A 54 -13.20 -9.50 -4.75
CA ALA A 54 -14.05 -8.93 -5.79
C ALA A 54 -14.21 -9.93 -6.95
N GLY A 55 -15.28 -9.78 -7.75
CA GLY A 55 -15.49 -10.57 -8.95
C GLY A 55 -15.65 -12.08 -8.71
N ASP A 56 -15.25 -12.86 -9.72
CA ASP A 56 -15.46 -14.31 -9.78
C ASP A 56 -14.18 -15.13 -9.54
N PHE A 57 -13.02 -14.49 -9.43
CA PHE A 57 -11.73 -15.15 -9.28
C PHE A 57 -10.84 -14.43 -8.26
N HIS A 58 -9.88 -15.17 -7.72
CA HIS A 58 -8.75 -14.67 -6.94
C HIS A 58 -7.52 -15.52 -7.25
N ALA A 59 -6.39 -15.29 -6.60
CA ALA A 59 -5.23 -16.16 -6.74
C ALA A 59 -4.85 -16.82 -5.42
N GLU A 60 -4.34 -18.04 -5.52
CA GLU A 60 -3.65 -18.75 -4.45
C GLU A 60 -2.15 -18.60 -4.67
N ALA A 61 -1.50 -17.84 -3.80
CA ALA A 61 -0.07 -17.60 -3.82
C ALA A 61 0.67 -18.69 -3.07
N ALA A 62 1.75 -19.21 -3.69
CA ALA A 62 2.71 -20.10 -3.06
C ALA A 62 3.93 -19.33 -2.53
N SER A 63 4.83 -20.03 -1.82
CA SER A 63 6.08 -19.42 -1.33
C SER A 63 6.90 -18.82 -2.47
N GLY A 64 7.32 -17.58 -2.30
CA GLY A 64 8.05 -16.83 -3.31
C GLY A 64 7.18 -16.21 -4.40
N ALA A 65 5.85 -16.18 -4.24
CA ALA A 65 4.95 -15.46 -5.15
C ALA A 65 5.33 -13.97 -5.24
N PHE A 66 5.31 -13.44 -6.45
CA PHE A 66 6.01 -12.21 -6.79
C PHE A 66 5.32 -11.49 -7.96
N THR A 67 5.26 -10.16 -7.90
CA THR A 67 4.82 -9.28 -8.99
C THR A 67 5.77 -8.11 -9.15
N ARG A 68 5.94 -7.61 -10.38
CA ARG A 68 6.67 -6.37 -10.67
C ARG A 68 5.76 -5.16 -10.80
N PHE A 69 4.45 -5.34 -10.60
CA PHE A 69 3.43 -4.31 -10.82
C PHE A 69 3.45 -3.73 -12.24
N GLY A 70 3.65 -4.60 -13.25
CA GLY A 70 3.71 -4.23 -14.66
C GLY A 70 5.11 -3.85 -15.16
N GLY A 71 6.11 -3.71 -14.29
CA GLY A 71 7.49 -3.38 -14.66
C GLY A 71 8.26 -2.74 -13.50
N TYR A 72 9.55 -2.51 -13.69
CA TYR A 72 10.39 -1.78 -12.74
C TYR A 72 10.49 -0.32 -13.14
N GLU A 73 10.41 0.59 -12.15
CA GLU A 73 10.67 2.00 -12.34
C GLU A 73 11.96 2.43 -11.64
N SER A 74 12.77 3.25 -12.30
CA SER A 74 14.00 3.83 -11.71
C SER A 74 13.78 5.26 -11.20
N ALA A 75 12.69 5.94 -11.61
CA ALA A 75 12.35 7.28 -11.19
C ALA A 75 11.24 7.27 -10.14
N PHE A 76 11.39 8.06 -9.07
CA PHE A 76 10.35 8.23 -8.07
C PHE A 76 9.28 9.20 -8.60
N PRO A 77 7.98 8.82 -8.62
CA PRO A 77 6.91 9.73 -9.05
C PRO A 77 6.82 10.96 -8.14
N GLY A 78 6.60 12.14 -8.71
CA GLY A 78 6.61 13.39 -7.97
C GLY A 78 5.63 13.47 -6.79
N GLY A 79 4.48 12.80 -6.89
CA GLY A 79 3.48 12.69 -5.82
C GLY A 79 3.60 11.41 -4.98
N GLY A 80 4.60 10.58 -5.25
CA GLY A 80 4.72 9.26 -4.65
C GLY A 80 3.84 8.21 -5.33
N TYR A 81 3.80 7.02 -4.74
CA TYR A 81 2.98 5.92 -5.24
C TYR A 81 2.53 5.02 -4.10
N THR A 82 1.51 4.22 -4.39
CA THR A 82 0.95 3.23 -3.46
C THR A 82 0.93 1.87 -4.14
N THR A 83 1.40 0.84 -3.45
CA THR A 83 1.19 -0.56 -3.82
C THR A 83 0.25 -1.21 -2.83
N SER A 84 -0.65 -2.06 -3.29
CA SER A 84 -1.56 -2.80 -2.41
C SER A 84 -1.81 -4.22 -2.91
N VAL A 85 -2.27 -5.07 -1.99
CA VAL A 85 -2.81 -6.40 -2.27
C VAL A 85 -3.85 -6.71 -1.20
N ASP A 86 -4.96 -7.33 -1.59
CA ASP A 86 -5.89 -7.93 -0.64
C ASP A 86 -5.40 -9.33 -0.28
N VAL A 87 -5.40 -9.64 1.02
CA VAL A 87 -4.96 -10.90 1.59
C VAL A 87 -6.08 -11.48 2.45
N TYR A 88 -6.42 -12.75 2.24
CA TYR A 88 -7.41 -13.45 3.06
C TYR A 88 -6.76 -14.05 4.29
N LEU A 89 -7.18 -13.57 5.46
CA LEU A 89 -6.73 -14.08 6.76
C LEU A 89 -7.81 -14.99 7.36
N ASN A 90 -7.54 -16.29 7.47
CA ASN A 90 -8.45 -17.25 8.05
C ASN A 90 -8.00 -17.65 9.46
N VAL A 91 -8.62 -17.05 10.49
CA VAL A 91 -8.32 -17.38 11.91
C VAL A 91 -8.92 -18.70 12.36
N GLU A 92 -9.85 -19.26 11.59
CA GLU A 92 -10.59 -20.50 11.93
C GLU A 92 -10.02 -21.74 11.25
N ALA A 93 -8.98 -21.59 10.40
CA ALA A 93 -8.43 -22.67 9.58
C ALA A 93 -7.74 -23.80 10.36
N GLY A 94 -7.60 -23.69 11.68
CA GLY A 94 -6.85 -24.67 12.47
C GLY A 94 -5.35 -24.65 12.18
N THR A 95 -4.83 -23.53 11.72
CA THR A 95 -3.43 -23.32 11.37
C THR A 95 -2.52 -23.58 12.58
N VAL A 96 -1.33 -24.11 12.34
CA VAL A 96 -0.31 -24.35 13.38
C VAL A 96 0.13 -23.03 13.99
N ASN A 97 0.33 -23.01 15.30
CA ASN A 97 0.84 -21.81 16.00
C ASN A 97 2.20 -21.36 15.45
N ASP A 98 2.38 -20.06 15.29
CA ASP A 98 3.59 -19.43 14.74
C ASP A 98 3.84 -19.74 13.24
N THR A 99 2.78 -20.01 12.46
CA THR A 99 2.85 -20.08 10.99
C THR A 99 2.87 -18.66 10.41
N ARG A 100 3.83 -18.33 9.56
CA ARG A 100 4.15 -16.95 9.15
C ARG A 100 4.03 -16.73 7.66
N PHE A 101 3.79 -15.45 7.29
CA PHE A 101 4.07 -14.91 5.97
C PHE A 101 4.59 -13.47 6.09
N ASP A 102 5.43 -13.08 5.13
CA ASP A 102 5.93 -11.72 5.00
C ASP A 102 5.57 -11.19 3.61
N TRP A 103 4.82 -10.07 3.56
CA TRP A 103 4.53 -9.35 2.34
C TRP A 103 5.40 -8.11 2.24
N SER A 104 6.22 -8.04 1.19
CA SER A 104 7.17 -6.95 0.94
C SER A 104 6.78 -6.13 -0.28
N SER A 105 6.97 -4.81 -0.20
CA SER A 105 7.07 -3.94 -1.37
C SER A 105 8.43 -3.27 -1.36
N ALA A 106 9.16 -3.39 -2.49
CA ALA A 106 10.53 -2.95 -2.61
C ALA A 106 10.67 -1.70 -3.47
N ILE A 107 11.73 -0.93 -3.20
CA ILE A 107 12.14 0.23 -3.99
C ILE A 107 13.48 -0.03 -4.69
N ASN A 108 13.68 0.64 -5.83
CA ASN A 108 14.94 0.74 -6.54
C ASN A 108 15.80 1.92 -6.05
N ASP A 109 17.10 1.87 -6.39
CA ASP A 109 17.91 3.07 -6.55
C ASP A 109 17.67 3.71 -7.94
N PRO A 110 18.20 4.93 -8.23
CA PRO A 110 18.04 5.56 -9.54
C PRO A 110 18.71 4.80 -10.71
N ALA A 111 19.58 3.84 -10.44
CA ALA A 111 20.19 2.96 -11.44
C ALA A 111 19.35 1.68 -11.70
N GLY A 112 18.22 1.51 -10.99
CA GLY A 112 17.33 0.37 -11.12
C GLY A 112 17.75 -0.85 -10.29
N ASN A 113 18.74 -0.73 -9.38
CA ASN A 113 19.11 -1.81 -8.49
C ASN A 113 18.21 -1.80 -7.25
N HIS A 114 18.09 -2.96 -6.60
CA HIS A 114 17.38 -3.07 -5.34
C HIS A 114 17.98 -2.16 -4.26
N ARG A 115 17.15 -1.32 -3.64
CA ARG A 115 17.55 -0.43 -2.56
C ARG A 115 17.09 -0.95 -1.20
N ARG A 116 15.79 -1.22 -1.05
CA ARG A 116 15.19 -1.55 0.25
C ARG A 116 13.85 -2.24 0.09
N ASP A 117 13.53 -3.11 1.05
CA ASP A 117 12.21 -3.69 1.25
C ASP A 117 11.48 -3.01 2.41
N PHE A 118 10.18 -2.86 2.28
CA PHE A 118 9.26 -2.52 3.36
C PHE A 118 8.28 -3.68 3.52
N VAL A 119 8.17 -4.21 4.74
CA VAL A 119 7.64 -5.56 4.95
C VAL A 119 6.56 -5.55 6.01
N PHE A 120 5.40 -6.10 5.70
CA PHE A 120 4.47 -6.59 6.71
C PHE A 120 4.94 -7.96 7.17
N ASN A 121 5.27 -8.09 8.44
CA ASN A 121 5.58 -9.36 9.07
C ASN A 121 4.31 -9.87 9.75
N ALA A 122 3.73 -10.95 9.26
CA ALA A 122 2.47 -11.51 9.73
C ALA A 122 2.66 -12.95 10.21
N GLY A 123 1.99 -13.31 11.29
CA GLY A 123 1.98 -14.67 11.79
C GLY A 123 0.63 -15.04 12.41
N PHE A 124 0.22 -16.28 12.20
CA PHE A 124 -0.93 -16.88 12.91
C PHE A 124 -0.49 -17.39 14.27
N TYR A 125 -1.25 -17.06 15.31
CA TYR A 125 -1.01 -17.52 16.68
C TYR A 125 -2.32 -17.96 17.32
N ASN A 126 -2.22 -19.01 18.16
CA ASN A 126 -3.34 -19.52 18.97
C ASN A 126 -2.97 -19.67 20.46
N ASP A 127 -1.84 -19.11 20.86
CA ASP A 127 -1.35 -19.03 22.24
C ASP A 127 -1.95 -17.82 22.98
N THR A 128 -1.46 -17.59 24.20
CA THR A 128 -1.79 -16.40 25.01
C THR A 128 -0.52 -15.64 25.34
N ASP A 129 -0.47 -14.36 24.97
CA ASP A 129 0.62 -13.44 25.27
C ASP A 129 0.15 -11.98 25.30
N ALA A 130 1.10 -11.03 25.28
CA ALA A 130 0.80 -9.59 25.30
C ALA A 130 0.00 -9.11 24.06
N THR A 131 -0.02 -9.86 22.95
CA THR A 131 -0.76 -9.53 21.72
C THR A 131 -2.20 -10.06 21.75
N GLY A 132 -2.58 -10.86 22.74
CA GLY A 132 -3.92 -11.43 22.90
C GLY A 132 -3.93 -12.91 23.24
N SER A 133 -5.10 -13.53 23.14
CA SER A 133 -5.33 -14.96 23.38
C SER A 133 -6.21 -15.57 22.31
N GLY A 134 -6.01 -16.87 22.05
CA GLY A 134 -6.76 -17.63 21.04
C GLY A 134 -6.32 -17.31 19.60
N PRO A 135 -7.05 -17.86 18.61
CA PRO A 135 -6.71 -17.75 17.21
C PRO A 135 -6.69 -16.29 16.73
N ARG A 136 -5.58 -15.86 16.18
CA ARG A 136 -5.39 -14.50 15.66
C ARG A 136 -4.21 -14.41 14.69
N PHE A 137 -4.23 -13.45 13.79
CA PHE A 137 -3.02 -12.98 13.12
C PHE A 137 -2.43 -11.82 13.90
N VAL A 138 -1.13 -11.88 14.16
CA VAL A 138 -0.37 -10.75 14.70
C VAL A 138 0.50 -10.19 13.59
N ILE A 139 0.41 -8.88 13.36
CA ILE A 139 1.07 -8.22 12.24
C ILE A 139 1.85 -7.02 12.75
N SER A 140 3.08 -6.87 12.27
CA SER A 140 3.94 -5.71 12.49
C SER A 140 4.62 -5.29 11.19
N ALA A 141 5.30 -4.13 11.22
CA ALA A 141 6.02 -3.62 10.07
C ALA A 141 7.53 -3.56 10.30
N SER A 142 8.32 -3.75 9.22
CA SER A 142 9.77 -3.61 9.23
C SER A 142 10.32 -3.13 7.89
N ASN A 143 11.60 -2.77 7.88
CA ASN A 143 12.40 -2.64 6.67
C ASN A 143 13.74 -3.34 6.89
N ASN A 144 14.47 -3.60 5.81
CA ASN A 144 15.72 -4.34 5.88
C ASN A 144 16.95 -3.49 6.28
N ALA A 145 16.76 -2.25 6.77
CA ALA A 145 17.85 -1.40 7.26
C ALA A 145 17.86 -1.25 8.78
N THR A 146 16.71 -0.87 9.35
CA THR A 146 16.63 -0.45 10.76
C THR A 146 15.81 -1.40 11.63
N ARG A 147 15.03 -2.28 11.00
CA ARG A 147 14.15 -3.24 11.67
C ARG A 147 14.33 -4.63 11.09
N SER A 148 15.53 -5.18 11.22
CA SER A 148 15.81 -6.56 10.84
C SER A 148 15.18 -7.54 11.84
N GLY A 149 14.81 -8.71 11.35
CA GLY A 149 14.21 -9.79 12.15
C GLY A 149 12.68 -9.81 12.07
N ALA A 150 12.19 -10.91 11.54
CA ALA A 150 10.76 -11.13 11.27
C ALA A 150 10.06 -11.67 12.51
N PHE A 151 9.81 -10.85 13.51
CA PHE A 151 9.00 -11.27 14.65
C PHE A 151 7.75 -10.41 14.74
N PRO A 152 6.60 -10.90 14.21
CA PRO A 152 5.34 -10.15 14.26
C PRO A 152 4.98 -9.65 15.66
N LYS A 153 5.26 -10.45 16.69
CA LYS A 153 4.92 -10.14 18.09
C LYS A 153 5.85 -9.15 18.80
N ASN A 154 6.92 -8.65 18.16
CA ASN A 154 7.84 -7.74 18.84
C ASN A 154 7.11 -6.44 19.25
N PRO A 155 6.99 -6.12 20.57
CA PRO A 155 6.27 -4.95 21.05
C PRO A 155 6.88 -3.63 20.56
N ASP A 156 8.20 -3.57 20.32
CA ASP A 156 8.87 -2.37 19.81
C ASP A 156 8.43 -2.00 18.39
N ARG A 157 7.70 -2.89 17.70
CA ARG A 157 7.14 -2.67 16.37
C ARG A 157 5.67 -2.27 16.38
N ASN A 158 5.10 -2.10 17.58
CA ASN A 158 3.68 -1.78 17.73
C ASN A 158 2.77 -2.73 16.93
N PRO A 159 2.77 -4.05 17.22
CA PRO A 159 1.99 -5.02 16.47
C PRO A 159 0.50 -4.86 16.72
N ILE A 160 -0.31 -5.27 15.73
CA ILE A 160 -1.76 -5.42 15.90
C ILE A 160 -2.16 -6.88 15.85
N SER A 161 -3.34 -7.17 16.40
CA SER A 161 -3.98 -8.49 16.32
C SER A 161 -5.28 -8.41 15.53
N ILE A 162 -5.43 -9.30 14.55
CA ILE A 162 -6.65 -9.50 13.76
C ILE A 162 -7.26 -10.83 14.19
N THR A 163 -8.49 -10.77 14.71
CA THR A 163 -9.21 -11.94 15.27
C THR A 163 -10.42 -12.37 14.44
N THR A 164 -10.64 -11.73 13.31
CA THR A 164 -11.78 -12.01 12.43
C THR A 164 -11.28 -12.55 11.10
N THR A 165 -11.86 -13.65 10.64
CA THR A 165 -11.62 -14.19 9.30
C THR A 165 -12.20 -13.24 8.25
N GLY A 166 -11.41 -12.95 7.20
CA GLY A 166 -11.84 -12.09 6.10
C GLY A 166 -10.69 -11.59 5.24
N TRP A 167 -11.04 -10.77 4.27
CA TRP A 167 -10.11 -10.08 3.41
C TRP A 167 -9.65 -8.77 4.06
N TYR A 168 -8.36 -8.47 3.90
CA TYR A 168 -7.71 -7.25 4.39
C TYR A 168 -6.77 -6.70 3.34
N THR A 169 -6.80 -5.37 3.12
CA THR A 169 -5.88 -4.71 2.20
C THR A 169 -4.59 -4.36 2.92
N PHE A 170 -3.48 -4.83 2.36
CA PHE A 170 -2.12 -4.52 2.79
C PHE A 170 -1.54 -3.48 1.84
N GLU A 171 -1.38 -2.25 2.31
CA GLU A 171 -0.99 -1.11 1.51
C GLU A 171 0.36 -0.53 1.94
N HIS A 172 1.22 -0.23 0.95
CA HIS A 172 2.44 0.54 1.13
C HIS A 172 2.31 1.85 0.36
N ARG A 173 2.31 2.99 1.05
CA ARG A 173 2.32 4.31 0.44
C ARG A 173 3.70 4.94 0.58
N PHE A 174 4.37 5.16 -0.55
CA PHE A 174 5.70 5.75 -0.66
C PHE A 174 5.57 7.23 -0.96
N TYR A 175 6.18 8.09 -0.14
CA TYR A 175 6.05 9.54 -0.30
C TYR A 175 7.26 10.30 0.23
N ASN A 176 7.42 11.55 -0.21
CA ASN A 176 8.43 12.47 0.31
C ASN A 176 7.97 13.03 1.65
N ALA A 177 8.66 12.70 2.73
CA ALA A 177 8.37 13.21 4.09
C ALA A 177 8.87 14.64 4.32
N GLY A 178 9.48 15.26 3.31
CA GLY A 178 10.15 16.54 3.37
C GLY A 178 11.66 16.42 3.15
N LEU A 179 12.26 17.46 2.61
CA LEU A 179 13.70 17.53 2.30
C LEU A 179 14.22 16.38 1.41
N GLY A 180 13.33 15.73 0.64
CA GLY A 180 13.67 14.62 -0.23
C GLY A 180 13.81 13.27 0.49
N VAL A 181 13.58 13.17 1.79
CA VAL A 181 13.66 11.90 2.52
C VAL A 181 12.41 11.08 2.25
N LEU A 182 12.61 9.80 1.89
CA LEU A 182 11.51 8.84 1.73
C LEU A 182 10.90 8.48 3.09
N ALA A 183 9.59 8.48 3.15
CA ALA A 183 8.82 7.73 4.15
C ALA A 183 7.89 6.74 3.46
N VAL A 184 7.63 5.63 4.14
CA VAL A 184 6.68 4.62 3.69
C VAL A 184 5.68 4.36 4.81
N GLU A 185 4.42 4.62 4.50
CA GLU A 185 3.29 4.27 5.34
C GLU A 185 2.85 2.85 4.98
N LEU A 186 2.90 1.93 5.93
CA LEU A 186 2.34 0.61 5.82
C LEU A 186 1.00 0.60 6.54
N ARG A 187 -0.08 0.35 5.83
CA ARG A 187 -1.44 0.43 6.36
C ARG A 187 -2.19 -0.87 6.11
N ILE A 188 -2.97 -1.32 7.09
CA ILE A 188 -3.93 -2.40 6.93
C ILE A 188 -5.33 -1.81 7.08
N THR A 189 -6.21 -2.14 6.13
CA THR A 189 -7.63 -1.79 6.18
C THR A 189 -8.49 -3.05 6.02
N ASP A 190 -9.76 -2.96 6.39
CA ASP A 190 -10.78 -3.89 5.90
C ASP A 190 -11.14 -3.57 4.44
N LEU A 191 -11.96 -4.40 3.79
CA LEU A 191 -12.41 -4.15 2.41
C LEU A 191 -13.31 -2.91 2.24
N ASN A 192 -13.80 -2.32 3.32
CA ASN A 192 -14.56 -1.06 3.26
C ASN A 192 -13.62 0.15 3.34
N GLY A 193 -12.31 -0.08 3.42
CA GLY A 193 -11.28 0.96 3.55
C GLY A 193 -11.15 1.52 4.97
N ALA A 194 -11.79 0.90 5.99
CA ALA A 194 -11.63 1.34 7.36
C ALA A 194 -10.23 0.95 7.87
N PRO A 195 -9.41 1.90 8.33
CA PRO A 195 -8.06 1.61 8.78
C PRO A 195 -8.06 0.85 10.11
N LEU A 196 -7.34 -0.27 10.14
CA LEU A 196 -7.10 -1.02 11.37
C LEU A 196 -5.80 -0.56 12.04
N HIS A 197 -4.76 -0.32 11.25
CA HIS A 197 -3.49 0.18 11.77
C HIS A 197 -2.62 0.80 10.68
N THR A 198 -1.67 1.64 11.13
CA THR A 198 -0.69 2.31 10.27
C THR A 198 0.66 2.37 10.96
N TRP A 199 1.71 1.99 10.22
CA TRP A 199 3.12 2.20 10.59
C TRP A 199 3.75 3.16 9.62
N ILE A 200 4.64 4.03 10.08
CA ILE A 200 5.46 4.89 9.21
C ILE A 200 6.93 4.54 9.44
N LEU A 201 7.59 4.14 8.37
CA LEU A 201 9.01 3.80 8.36
C LEU A 201 9.77 4.79 7.49
N SER A 202 10.90 5.26 7.97
CA SER A 202 11.78 6.17 7.24
C SER A 202 13.23 5.92 7.63
N ASP A 203 14.13 6.24 6.73
CA ASP A 203 15.58 6.23 6.97
C ASP A 203 16.18 7.49 6.34
N ALA A 204 16.95 8.25 7.10
CA ALA A 204 17.53 9.52 6.63
C ALA A 204 18.50 9.36 5.44
N THR A 205 18.96 8.13 5.17
CA THR A 205 19.82 7.81 4.02
C THR A 205 19.03 7.50 2.75
N ASP A 206 17.71 7.38 2.84
CA ASP A 206 16.83 7.13 1.70
C ASP A 206 16.40 8.46 1.06
N ILE A 207 17.27 9.02 0.22
CA ILE A 207 17.04 10.30 -0.45
C ILE A 207 16.51 10.08 -1.86
N ILE A 208 15.29 10.56 -2.10
CA ILE A 208 14.60 10.48 -3.39
C ILE A 208 15.43 11.16 -4.49
N GLY A 209 15.60 10.46 -5.61
CA GLY A 209 16.40 10.91 -6.75
C GLY A 209 17.92 10.77 -6.57
N THR A 210 18.39 10.38 -5.39
CA THR A 210 19.83 10.17 -5.13
C THR A 210 20.13 8.71 -4.75
N THR A 211 19.47 8.19 -3.74
CA THR A 211 19.60 6.79 -3.30
C THR A 211 18.31 6.00 -3.48
N VAL A 212 17.20 6.70 -3.70
CA VAL A 212 15.87 6.15 -3.93
C VAL A 212 15.40 6.50 -5.33
N GLY A 213 15.04 5.49 -6.09
CA GLY A 213 14.34 5.55 -7.36
C GLY A 213 12.86 5.17 -7.22
N GLY A 214 12.30 4.50 -8.22
CA GLY A 214 10.89 4.10 -8.25
C GLY A 214 10.61 2.73 -7.64
N HIS A 215 9.42 2.20 -7.93
CA HIS A 215 8.98 0.90 -7.46
C HIS A 215 9.78 -0.25 -8.08
N ARG A 216 9.82 -1.36 -7.36
CA ARG A 216 10.50 -2.56 -7.82
C ARG A 216 9.58 -3.76 -7.93
N TYR A 217 9.13 -4.30 -6.84
CA TYR A 217 8.27 -5.49 -6.80
C TYR A 217 7.43 -5.55 -5.52
N GLY A 218 6.36 -6.38 -5.59
CA GLY A 218 5.72 -6.98 -4.42
C GLY A 218 6.11 -8.45 -4.31
N TRP A 219 6.39 -8.95 -3.09
CA TRP A 219 6.91 -10.29 -2.89
C TRP A 219 6.49 -10.89 -1.56
N LEU A 220 6.00 -12.15 -1.60
CA LEU A 220 5.84 -12.98 -0.41
C LEU A 220 7.20 -13.62 -0.08
N VAL A 221 8.00 -12.92 0.72
CA VAL A 221 9.38 -13.30 1.08
C VAL A 221 9.40 -14.58 1.90
N ILE A 222 8.49 -14.67 2.88
CA ILE A 222 8.24 -15.84 3.70
C ILE A 222 6.77 -16.22 3.47
N LEU A 223 6.51 -17.49 3.24
CA LEU A 223 5.18 -18.05 3.24
C LEU A 223 5.27 -19.50 3.72
N GLU A 224 4.88 -19.71 4.98
CA GLU A 224 4.84 -21.01 5.61
C GLU A 224 3.46 -21.68 5.46
N PHE A 225 2.46 -20.91 5.03
CA PHE A 225 1.15 -21.43 4.65
C PHE A 225 1.28 -22.24 3.36
N PRO A 226 0.55 -23.35 3.18
CA PRO A 226 0.53 -24.11 1.93
C PRO A 226 0.16 -23.22 0.73
N VAL A 227 -0.85 -22.38 0.92
CA VAL A 227 -1.27 -21.31 0.01
C VAL A 227 -1.78 -20.13 0.82
N LEU A 228 -1.71 -18.94 0.23
CA LEU A 228 -2.32 -17.72 0.76
C LEU A 228 -3.20 -17.12 -0.34
N ALA A 229 -4.49 -16.95 -0.05
CA ALA A 229 -5.38 -16.33 -1.02
C ALA A 229 -5.10 -14.82 -1.08
N ILE A 230 -4.91 -14.30 -2.30
CA ILE A 230 -4.65 -12.90 -2.60
C ILE A 230 -5.56 -12.41 -3.72
N ASP A 231 -5.87 -11.10 -3.73
CA ASP A 231 -6.70 -10.46 -4.75
C ASP A 231 -6.31 -9.00 -4.93
N ASN A 232 -6.86 -8.33 -5.96
CA ASN A 232 -6.81 -6.87 -6.15
C ASN A 232 -5.43 -6.23 -5.97
N ALA A 233 -4.39 -6.87 -6.52
CA ALA A 233 -3.05 -6.27 -6.47
C ALA A 233 -2.97 -5.03 -7.34
N SER A 234 -2.47 -3.92 -6.81
CA SER A 234 -2.41 -2.66 -7.54
C SER A 234 -1.14 -1.86 -7.31
N LEU A 235 -0.83 -1.00 -8.29
CA LEU A 235 0.09 0.11 -8.16
C LEU A 235 -0.60 1.38 -8.67
N LEU A 236 -0.71 2.37 -7.79
CA LEU A 236 -1.26 3.69 -8.08
C LEU A 236 -0.17 4.73 -7.88
N SER A 237 0.00 5.67 -8.80
CA SER A 237 0.90 6.79 -8.57
C SER A 237 0.22 8.14 -8.80
N VAL A 238 0.76 9.15 -8.17
CA VAL A 238 0.36 10.54 -8.36
C VAL A 238 1.53 11.28 -8.99
N ASN A 239 1.39 11.62 -10.26
CA ASN A 239 2.38 12.37 -11.00
C ASN A 239 2.11 13.87 -10.85
N LEU A 240 2.74 14.53 -9.86
CA LEU A 240 2.61 15.97 -9.69
C LEU A 240 3.41 16.72 -10.76
N ALA A 241 2.82 17.80 -11.27
CA ALA A 241 3.53 18.73 -12.15
C ALA A 241 4.60 19.50 -11.37
N GLY A 242 5.84 18.98 -11.35
CA GLY A 242 6.95 19.55 -10.57
C GLY A 242 7.82 20.55 -11.34
N ASN A 243 7.76 20.57 -12.67
CA ASN A 243 8.53 21.50 -13.51
C ASN A 243 7.91 21.67 -14.90
N ALA A 244 8.19 22.80 -15.56
CA ALA A 244 7.63 23.14 -16.85
C ALA A 244 8.07 22.20 -18.00
N SER A 245 9.19 21.48 -17.85
CA SER A 245 9.63 20.53 -18.88
C SER A 245 8.82 19.24 -18.85
N ALA A 246 8.34 18.81 -17.69
CA ALA A 246 7.43 17.67 -17.57
C ALA A 246 6.08 17.91 -18.27
N CYS A 247 5.63 19.16 -18.37
CA CYS A 247 4.39 19.52 -19.07
C CYS A 247 4.48 19.43 -20.60
N LYS A 248 5.69 19.38 -21.19
CA LYS A 248 5.90 19.40 -22.64
C LYS A 248 5.70 18.03 -23.27
N ASN A 249 5.57 18.01 -24.62
CA ASN A 249 5.43 16.78 -25.40
C ASN A 249 4.29 15.88 -24.88
N ASP A 250 3.14 16.49 -24.63
CA ASP A 250 1.92 15.87 -24.10
C ASP A 250 2.04 15.34 -22.67
N GLY A 251 3.17 15.49 -21.98
CA GLY A 251 3.35 15.05 -20.60
C GLY A 251 2.35 15.66 -19.61
N TRP A 252 1.73 16.82 -19.93
CA TRP A 252 0.68 17.44 -19.10
C TRP A 252 -0.54 16.53 -18.91
N GLN A 253 -0.79 15.58 -19.82
CA GLN A 253 -1.93 14.66 -19.74
C GLN A 253 -1.80 13.66 -18.60
N ASP A 254 -0.55 13.32 -18.24
CA ASP A 254 -0.22 12.35 -17.18
C ASP A 254 0.07 13.03 -15.83
N LEU A 255 -0.04 14.36 -15.77
CA LEU A 255 0.29 15.14 -14.59
C LEU A 255 -0.97 15.69 -13.92
N THR A 256 -0.86 15.92 -12.60
CA THR A 256 -1.92 16.50 -11.78
C THR A 256 -1.40 17.70 -10.97
N ARG A 257 -2.29 18.57 -10.54
CA ARG A 257 -2.02 19.59 -9.51
C ARG A 257 -1.95 18.93 -8.13
N ALA A 258 -1.44 19.66 -7.15
CA ALA A 258 -1.38 19.22 -5.76
C ALA A 258 -2.76 18.92 -5.13
N ASP A 259 -3.82 19.50 -5.68
CA ASP A 259 -5.22 19.24 -5.29
C ASP A 259 -5.82 18.03 -6.04
N GLY A 260 -5.03 17.36 -6.90
CA GLY A 260 -5.45 16.20 -7.68
C GLY A 260 -6.22 16.52 -8.95
N THR A 261 -6.42 17.79 -9.29
CA THR A 261 -7.06 18.15 -10.57
C THR A 261 -6.09 17.99 -11.74
N THR A 262 -6.62 17.61 -12.90
CA THR A 262 -5.84 17.47 -14.14
C THR A 262 -5.72 18.83 -14.87
N PHE A 263 -4.79 18.88 -15.81
CA PHE A 263 -4.60 20.07 -16.65
C PHE A 263 -5.46 19.99 -17.91
N THR A 264 -5.90 21.15 -18.40
CA THR A 264 -6.69 21.23 -19.63
C THR A 264 -5.82 21.25 -20.89
N ASN A 265 -4.57 21.67 -20.76
CA ASN A 265 -3.57 21.72 -21.84
C ASN A 265 -2.15 21.98 -21.27
N GLN A 266 -1.15 21.90 -22.14
CA GLN A 266 0.26 22.15 -21.79
C GLN A 266 0.48 23.53 -21.17
N GLY A 267 -0.17 24.57 -21.67
CA GLY A 267 -0.02 25.95 -21.16
C GLY A 267 -0.53 26.09 -19.73
N ASP A 268 -1.67 25.47 -19.42
CA ASP A 268 -2.25 25.39 -18.09
C ASP A 268 -1.32 24.68 -17.09
N CYS A 269 -0.71 23.56 -17.50
CA CYS A 269 0.29 22.86 -16.70
C CYS A 269 1.54 23.71 -16.44
N ILE A 270 2.08 24.36 -17.48
CA ILE A 270 3.26 25.23 -17.34
C ILE A 270 2.95 26.45 -16.44
N GLN A 271 1.75 27.03 -16.57
CA GLN A 271 1.30 28.13 -15.72
C GLN A 271 1.26 27.70 -14.25
N TYR A 272 0.65 26.54 -13.96
CA TYR A 272 0.57 26.00 -12.61
C TYR A 272 1.95 25.79 -11.98
N VAL A 273 2.87 25.18 -12.71
CA VAL A 273 4.24 24.94 -12.22
C VAL A 273 4.97 26.23 -11.88
N ASN A 274 4.75 27.31 -12.66
CA ASN A 274 5.42 28.59 -12.46
C ASN A 274 4.75 29.47 -11.39
N THR A 275 3.47 29.27 -11.11
CA THR A 275 2.70 30.20 -10.27
C THR A 275 1.99 29.52 -9.08
N GLY A 276 1.87 28.20 -9.09
CA GLY A 276 1.08 27.45 -8.11
C GLY A 276 -0.44 27.58 -8.28
N LYS A 277 -0.89 28.14 -9.41
CA LYS A 277 -2.31 28.45 -9.68
C LYS A 277 -2.74 27.98 -11.06
#